data_67065d2101ada7ea9f2bd5085efadcb5
#
_entry.id   67065d2101ada7ea9f2bd5085efadcb5
#
_cell.length_a   1.000
_cell.length_b   1.000
_cell.length_c   1.000
_cell.angle_alpha   90.00
_cell.angle_beta   90.00
_cell.angle_gamma   90.00
#
_symmetry.space_group_name_H-M   'P 1'
#
loop_
_entity.id
_entity.type
_entity.pdbx_description
1 polymer ?
#
loop_
_entity_poly.entity_id
_entity_poly.type
_entity_poly.pdbx_seq_one_letter_code
_entity_poly.pdbx_strand_id
1 'polypeptide(L)'
;MRARNFPNRPRRGAALLLTLWCIAVVAVTVVLTARIVESDVEGESLRSRKFEARELALTGIAHGMNPALKRGSEFFQQKLADGRELDVRVTSESARLNINQLAKEKGETTLRNLFALWGVADDEARVAVDSLADWVDEGDLRRLNGAEREDLQNQTAFSLPQDRGFQSVSEMRRVRGMDAIARYKPDWSDYFSVYSRVPLDIQDAPPEVLRVVAGLSGVQAEMLDEFRNGEDEKPGTFDDRIIQSLDEVVARLGLNEAQAETLRGSFQPGAEPTRIESTGRVGGTPCLIATVVDRGQKKSSRLSWEEQ
;
A
#
# COMPACT_ATOMS: atom_id res chain seq x y z
N MET A 1 64.36 23.39 -71.95
CA MET A 1 63.62 23.05 -70.74
C MET A 1 62.55 22.03 -71.05
N ARG A 2 62.73 20.75 -70.61
CA ARG A 2 61.78 19.66 -70.87
C ARG A 2 60.88 19.51 -69.58
N ALA A 3 59.60 19.77 -69.77
CA ALA A 3 58.64 19.52 -68.73
C ALA A 3 58.49 18.00 -68.50
N ARG A 4 58.73 17.55 -67.30
CA ARG A 4 58.47 16.14 -66.83
C ARG A 4 56.99 15.97 -66.56
N ASN A 5 56.30 15.26 -67.44
CA ASN A 5 54.95 14.72 -67.18
C ASN A 5 55.05 13.62 -66.12
N PHE A 6 54.49 13.85 -64.96
CA PHE A 6 54.25 12.79 -63.93
C PHE A 6 52.99 12.03 -64.32
N PRO A 7 53.04 10.71 -64.42
CA PRO A 7 51.82 9.93 -64.69
C PRO A 7 50.88 9.98 -63.51
N ASN A 8 49.67 10.42 -63.80
CA ASN A 8 48.56 10.43 -62.83
C ASN A 8 48.16 8.96 -62.47
N ARG A 9 48.68 8.38 -61.42
CA ARG A 9 48.31 7.05 -60.97
C ARG A 9 46.87 7.10 -60.47
N PRO A 10 45.94 6.26 -61.00
CA PRO A 10 44.55 6.23 -60.58
C PRO A 10 44.47 5.79 -59.12
N ARG A 11 43.83 6.61 -58.29
CA ARG A 11 43.59 6.35 -56.85
C ARG A 11 42.53 5.26 -56.67
N ARG A 12 42.75 4.02 -57.18
CA ARG A 12 41.84 2.88 -57.11
C ARG A 12 41.58 2.44 -55.61
N GLY A 13 42.55 2.64 -54.71
CA GLY A 13 42.41 2.33 -53.30
C GLY A 13 41.47 3.26 -52.50
N ALA A 14 41.40 4.55 -52.90
CA ALA A 14 40.54 5.53 -52.24
C ALA A 14 39.05 5.28 -52.53
N ALA A 15 38.69 4.84 -53.73
CA ALA A 15 37.31 4.49 -54.07
C ALA A 15 36.82 3.27 -53.28
N LEU A 16 37.69 2.28 -53.06
CA LEU A 16 37.35 1.07 -52.31
C LEU A 16 37.15 1.35 -50.80
N LEU A 17 37.98 2.23 -50.24
CA LEU A 17 37.81 2.68 -48.86
C LEU A 17 36.51 3.49 -48.68
N LEU A 18 36.16 4.34 -49.64
CA LEU A 18 34.93 5.13 -49.60
C LEU A 18 33.68 4.23 -49.68
N THR A 19 33.69 3.23 -50.59
CA THR A 19 32.56 2.27 -50.66
C THR A 19 32.42 1.44 -49.40
N LEU A 20 33.53 1.00 -48.81
CA LEU A 20 33.53 0.23 -47.58
C LEU A 20 33.01 1.08 -46.40
N TRP A 21 33.40 2.36 -46.35
CA TRP A 21 32.93 3.33 -45.37
C TRP A 21 31.41 3.60 -45.52
N CYS A 22 30.92 3.80 -46.77
CA CYS A 22 29.50 3.93 -47.05
C CYS A 22 28.69 2.73 -46.60
N ILE A 23 29.18 1.50 -46.87
CA ILE A 23 28.53 0.27 -46.44
C ILE A 23 28.49 0.19 -44.91
N ALA A 24 29.59 0.54 -44.24
CA ALA A 24 29.63 0.57 -42.76
C ALA A 24 28.63 1.56 -42.18
N VAL A 25 28.53 2.78 -42.73
CA VAL A 25 27.55 3.79 -42.26
C VAL A 25 26.13 3.31 -42.49
N VAL A 26 25.82 2.72 -43.66
CA VAL A 26 24.49 2.17 -43.95
C VAL A 26 24.16 1.02 -42.99
N ALA A 27 25.10 0.10 -42.73
CA ALA A 27 24.91 -1.01 -41.79
C ALA A 27 24.64 -0.52 -40.37
N VAL A 28 25.40 0.47 -39.89
CA VAL A 28 25.18 1.09 -38.58
C VAL A 28 23.81 1.77 -38.52
N THR A 29 23.41 2.49 -39.55
CA THR A 29 22.10 3.15 -39.63
C THR A 29 20.94 2.12 -39.55
N VAL A 30 21.05 1.02 -40.32
CA VAL A 30 20.04 -0.06 -40.28
C VAL A 30 19.93 -0.70 -38.89
N VAL A 31 21.06 -0.97 -38.23
CA VAL A 31 21.06 -1.54 -36.86
C VAL A 31 20.45 -0.57 -35.86
N LEU A 32 20.77 0.73 -35.97
CA LEU A 32 20.21 1.73 -35.08
C LEU A 32 18.69 1.91 -35.26
N THR A 33 18.24 1.96 -36.53
CA THR A 33 16.79 2.06 -36.80
C THR A 33 16.03 0.80 -36.35
N ALA A 34 16.60 -0.39 -36.55
CA ALA A 34 16.00 -1.62 -36.04
C ALA A 34 15.84 -1.61 -34.51
N ARG A 35 16.85 -1.18 -33.77
CA ARG A 35 16.79 -1.03 -32.31
C ARG A 35 15.76 -0.01 -31.82
N ILE A 36 15.62 1.11 -32.53
CA ILE A 36 14.60 2.12 -32.21
C ILE A 36 13.19 1.51 -32.41
N VAL A 37 12.93 0.84 -33.52
CA VAL A 37 11.65 0.21 -33.80
C VAL A 37 11.34 -0.90 -32.79
N GLU A 38 12.32 -1.73 -32.40
CA GLU A 38 12.17 -2.74 -31.35
C GLU A 38 11.78 -2.12 -30.01
N SER A 39 12.47 -1.05 -29.60
CA SER A 39 12.17 -0.32 -28.37
C SER A 39 10.77 0.33 -28.39
N ASP A 40 10.35 0.88 -29.52
CA ASP A 40 9.03 1.49 -29.69
C ASP A 40 7.91 0.43 -29.59
N VAL A 41 8.10 -0.72 -30.25
CA VAL A 41 7.13 -1.84 -30.20
C VAL A 41 7.01 -2.41 -28.77
N GLU A 42 8.14 -2.57 -28.07
CA GLU A 42 8.10 -3.00 -26.66
C GLU A 42 7.41 -1.97 -25.77
N GLY A 43 7.69 -0.69 -25.96
CA GLY A 43 7.06 0.40 -25.24
C GLY A 43 5.54 0.48 -25.45
N GLU A 44 5.07 0.33 -26.68
CA GLU A 44 3.64 0.28 -27.04
C GLU A 44 2.96 -0.94 -26.43
N SER A 45 3.60 -2.11 -26.49
CA SER A 45 3.11 -3.35 -25.88
C SER A 45 2.97 -3.22 -24.35
N LEU A 46 3.94 -2.58 -23.70
CA LEU A 46 3.88 -2.35 -22.25
C LEU A 46 2.75 -1.37 -21.88
N ARG A 47 2.56 -0.30 -22.65
CA ARG A 47 1.45 0.66 -22.44
C ARG A 47 0.09 -0.02 -22.59
N SER A 48 -0.08 -0.86 -23.63
CA SER A 48 -1.30 -1.61 -23.84
C SER A 48 -1.60 -2.54 -22.67
N ARG A 49 -0.59 -3.32 -22.21
CA ARG A 49 -0.73 -4.20 -21.04
C ARG A 49 -1.08 -3.45 -19.76
N LYS A 50 -0.45 -2.31 -19.51
CA LYS A 50 -0.79 -1.46 -18.35
C LYS A 50 -2.23 -0.95 -18.42
N PHE A 51 -2.67 -0.51 -19.59
CA PHE A 51 -4.04 -0.07 -19.80
C PHE A 51 -5.04 -1.20 -19.56
N GLU A 52 -4.81 -2.37 -20.16
CA GLU A 52 -5.68 -3.54 -19.96
C GLU A 52 -5.69 -4.02 -18.49
N ALA A 53 -4.52 -4.03 -17.82
CA ALA A 53 -4.42 -4.37 -16.40
C ALA A 53 -5.23 -3.39 -15.54
N ARG A 54 -5.19 -2.11 -15.87
CA ARG A 54 -5.98 -1.08 -15.21
C ARG A 54 -7.48 -1.27 -15.39
N GLU A 55 -7.94 -1.54 -16.63
CA GLU A 55 -9.36 -1.78 -16.93
C GLU A 55 -9.85 -3.04 -16.19
N LEU A 56 -9.00 -4.06 -16.09
CA LEU A 56 -9.30 -5.27 -15.32
C LEU A 56 -9.41 -4.96 -13.82
N ALA A 57 -8.49 -4.17 -13.26
CA ALA A 57 -8.57 -3.73 -11.88
C ALA A 57 -9.83 -2.89 -11.60
N LEU A 58 -10.23 -1.99 -12.52
CA LEU A 58 -11.49 -1.26 -12.43
C LEU A 58 -12.73 -2.18 -12.42
N THR A 59 -12.69 -3.24 -13.21
CA THR A 59 -13.72 -4.28 -13.19
C THR A 59 -13.83 -4.93 -11.82
N GLY A 60 -12.68 -5.24 -11.20
CA GLY A 60 -12.64 -5.80 -9.85
C GLY A 60 -13.15 -4.84 -8.78
N ILE A 61 -12.88 -3.54 -8.89
CA ILE A 61 -13.50 -2.54 -8.00
C ILE A 61 -15.03 -2.56 -8.15
N ALA A 62 -15.55 -2.64 -9.38
CA ALA A 62 -16.99 -2.73 -9.60
C ALA A 62 -17.59 -4.01 -8.99
N HIS A 63 -16.90 -5.15 -9.07
CA HIS A 63 -17.27 -6.38 -8.38
C HIS A 63 -17.28 -6.19 -6.85
N GLY A 64 -16.21 -5.64 -6.27
CA GLY A 64 -16.10 -5.38 -4.83
C GLY A 64 -17.16 -4.39 -4.33
N MET A 65 -17.62 -3.46 -5.17
CA MET A 65 -18.71 -2.54 -4.83
C MET A 65 -20.10 -3.17 -4.92
N ASN A 66 -20.25 -4.31 -5.58
CA ASN A 66 -21.53 -4.96 -5.75
C ASN A 66 -21.98 -5.65 -4.44
N PRO A 67 -23.07 -5.19 -3.79
CA PRO A 67 -23.53 -5.76 -2.52
C PRO A 67 -24.09 -7.19 -2.66
N ALA A 68 -24.38 -7.65 -3.88
CA ALA A 68 -24.82 -9.02 -4.13
C ALA A 68 -23.65 -10.03 -4.09
N LEU A 69 -22.42 -9.60 -4.25
CA LEU A 69 -21.24 -10.43 -4.15
C LEU A 69 -20.74 -10.42 -2.69
N LYS A 70 -20.75 -11.60 -2.10
CA LYS A 70 -20.25 -11.79 -0.73
C LYS A 70 -18.72 -11.89 -0.74
N ARG A 71 -18.11 -11.60 0.41
CA ARG A 71 -16.69 -11.87 0.69
C ARG A 71 -16.36 -13.31 0.26
N GLY A 72 -15.21 -13.51 -0.37
CA GLY A 72 -14.79 -14.81 -0.87
C GLY A 72 -15.52 -15.31 -2.12
N SER A 73 -16.28 -14.44 -2.82
CA SER A 73 -16.91 -14.81 -4.08
C SER A 73 -15.87 -15.23 -5.14
N GLU A 74 -16.16 -16.29 -5.90
CA GLU A 74 -15.32 -16.73 -7.03
C GLU A 74 -15.07 -15.65 -8.09
N PHE A 75 -15.94 -14.64 -8.15
CA PHE A 75 -15.77 -13.46 -9.01
C PHE A 75 -14.61 -12.55 -8.58
N PHE A 76 -14.09 -12.72 -7.37
CA PHE A 76 -12.99 -11.93 -6.86
C PHE A 76 -11.62 -12.47 -7.25
N GLN A 77 -11.53 -13.76 -7.59
CA GLN A 77 -10.29 -14.39 -8.03
C GLN A 77 -10.53 -15.09 -9.36
N GLN A 78 -10.09 -14.47 -10.44
CA GLN A 78 -10.31 -14.98 -11.79
C GLN A 78 -9.00 -15.12 -12.56
N LYS A 79 -8.81 -16.30 -13.16
CA LYS A 79 -7.77 -16.52 -14.16
C LYS A 79 -8.45 -16.71 -15.51
N LEU A 80 -8.24 -15.75 -16.41
CA LEU A 80 -8.81 -15.76 -17.74
C LEU A 80 -7.92 -16.55 -18.70
N ALA A 81 -8.53 -17.14 -19.73
CA ALA A 81 -7.86 -18.09 -20.63
C ALA A 81 -6.67 -17.50 -21.43
N ASP A 82 -6.55 -16.19 -21.52
CA ASP A 82 -5.51 -15.45 -22.23
C ASP A 82 -4.36 -14.97 -21.32
N GLY A 83 -4.29 -15.51 -20.08
CA GLY A 83 -3.25 -15.17 -19.12
C GLY A 83 -3.47 -13.84 -18.39
N ARG A 84 -4.69 -13.27 -18.46
CA ARG A 84 -5.12 -12.19 -17.61
C ARG A 84 -5.58 -12.74 -16.25
N GLU A 85 -5.25 -12.01 -15.19
CA GLU A 85 -5.64 -12.38 -13.82
C GLU A 85 -6.29 -11.19 -13.13
N LEU A 86 -7.37 -11.47 -12.42
CA LEU A 86 -8.06 -10.52 -11.54
C LEU A 86 -8.04 -11.07 -10.13
N ASP A 87 -7.54 -10.27 -9.19
CA ASP A 87 -7.56 -10.56 -7.76
C ASP A 87 -8.18 -9.38 -7.01
N VAL A 88 -9.30 -9.61 -6.35
CA VAL A 88 -10.05 -8.61 -5.61
C VAL A 88 -10.11 -9.02 -4.15
N ARG A 89 -9.73 -8.12 -3.26
CA ARG A 89 -9.84 -8.27 -1.83
C ARG A 89 -10.79 -7.24 -1.26
N VAL A 90 -11.74 -7.70 -0.46
CA VAL A 90 -12.72 -6.86 0.23
C VAL A 90 -12.55 -7.05 1.72
N THR A 91 -12.07 -6.02 2.41
CA THR A 91 -11.81 -6.02 3.85
C THR A 91 -12.44 -4.82 4.53
N SER A 92 -12.52 -4.84 5.86
CA SER A 92 -12.94 -3.67 6.62
C SER A 92 -11.81 -2.67 6.76
N GLU A 93 -12.05 -1.42 6.40
CA GLU A 93 -11.11 -0.33 6.72
C GLU A 93 -11.07 -0.06 8.23
N SER A 94 -12.16 -0.37 8.96
CA SER A 94 -12.22 -0.28 10.42
C SER A 94 -11.45 -1.40 11.16
N ALA A 95 -10.80 -2.29 10.43
CA ALA A 95 -9.80 -3.21 10.99
C ALA A 95 -8.46 -2.51 11.32
N ARG A 96 -8.28 -1.29 10.84
CA ARG A 96 -7.07 -0.47 11.00
C ARG A 96 -7.28 0.60 12.06
N LEU A 97 -6.18 1.04 12.66
CA LEU A 97 -6.18 2.06 13.69
C LEU A 97 -6.36 3.46 13.08
N ASN A 98 -7.29 4.25 13.60
CA ASN A 98 -7.46 5.64 13.16
C ASN A 98 -6.38 6.53 13.77
N ILE A 99 -5.43 6.98 12.94
CA ILE A 99 -4.32 7.81 13.42
C ILE A 99 -4.79 9.14 14.03
N ASN A 100 -5.85 9.75 13.49
CA ASN A 100 -6.40 11.00 14.01
C ASN A 100 -7.04 10.85 15.39
N GLN A 101 -7.42 9.62 15.77
CA GLN A 101 -7.89 9.32 17.13
C GLN A 101 -6.72 8.98 18.06
N LEU A 102 -5.72 8.23 17.55
CA LEU A 102 -4.57 7.80 18.33
C LEU A 102 -3.55 8.90 18.60
N ALA A 103 -3.43 9.88 17.72
CA ALA A 103 -2.56 11.02 17.92
C ALA A 103 -3.04 11.99 19.02
N LYS A 104 -4.20 11.71 19.65
CA LYS A 104 -4.68 12.40 20.84
C LYS A 104 -4.21 11.69 22.10
N GLU A 105 -4.15 12.39 23.23
CA GLU A 105 -3.59 11.91 24.51
C GLU A 105 -3.97 10.47 24.90
N LYS A 106 -5.23 10.07 24.65
CA LYS A 106 -5.71 8.72 24.99
C LYS A 106 -5.14 7.61 24.10
N GLY A 107 -4.63 7.94 22.90
CA GLY A 107 -4.10 6.97 21.95
C GLY A 107 -2.59 6.75 22.03
N GLU A 108 -1.85 7.63 22.72
CA GLU A 108 -0.38 7.55 22.80
C GLU A 108 0.12 6.22 23.36
N THR A 109 -0.54 5.69 24.37
CA THR A 109 -0.18 4.39 24.96
C THR A 109 -0.34 3.25 23.95
N THR A 110 -1.41 3.27 23.16
CA THR A 110 -1.65 2.26 22.11
C THR A 110 -0.56 2.33 21.04
N LEU A 111 -0.19 3.54 20.60
CA LEU A 111 0.90 3.73 19.63
C LEU A 111 2.24 3.23 20.17
N ARG A 112 2.61 3.57 21.42
CA ARG A 112 3.85 3.09 22.06
C ARG A 112 3.87 1.56 22.15
N ASN A 113 2.78 0.95 22.58
CA ASN A 113 2.68 -0.50 22.69
C ASN A 113 2.80 -1.16 21.31
N LEU A 114 2.19 -0.59 20.27
CA LEU A 114 2.30 -1.10 18.91
C LEU A 114 3.75 -1.01 18.39
N PHE A 115 4.41 0.12 18.57
CA PHE A 115 5.80 0.30 18.15
C PHE A 115 6.75 -0.61 18.95
N ALA A 116 6.50 -0.80 20.23
CA ALA A 116 7.24 -1.76 21.04
C ALA A 116 7.07 -3.22 20.56
N LEU A 117 5.86 -3.60 20.10
CA LEU A 117 5.61 -4.91 19.46
C LEU A 117 6.41 -5.09 18.16
N TRP A 118 6.66 -4.03 17.44
CA TRP A 118 7.50 -4.03 16.23
C TRP A 118 9.01 -4.00 16.54
N GLY A 119 9.39 -3.97 17.82
CA GLY A 119 10.78 -3.95 18.26
C GLY A 119 11.45 -2.59 18.17
N VAL A 120 10.68 -1.51 18.01
CA VAL A 120 11.20 -0.13 17.99
C VAL A 120 11.74 0.24 19.37
N ALA A 121 12.91 0.85 19.42
CA ALA A 121 13.50 1.33 20.66
C ALA A 121 12.61 2.41 21.30
N ASP A 122 12.55 2.41 22.65
CA ASP A 122 11.60 3.27 23.39
C ASP A 122 11.81 4.77 23.15
N ASP A 123 13.07 5.19 22.99
CA ASP A 123 13.42 6.57 22.64
C ASP A 123 12.96 6.97 21.22
N GLU A 124 13.14 6.10 20.22
CA GLU A 124 12.66 6.31 18.87
C GLU A 124 11.11 6.30 18.82
N ALA A 125 10.48 5.38 19.56
CA ALA A 125 9.03 5.32 19.67
C ALA A 125 8.43 6.59 20.28
N ARG A 126 9.05 7.14 21.33
CA ARG A 126 8.61 8.41 21.94
C ARG A 126 8.72 9.57 20.98
N VAL A 127 9.81 9.69 20.23
CA VAL A 127 9.97 10.75 19.22
C VAL A 127 8.86 10.67 18.19
N ALA A 128 8.55 9.47 17.67
CA ALA A 128 7.49 9.30 16.68
C ALA A 128 6.10 9.63 17.26
N VAL A 129 5.78 9.12 18.46
CA VAL A 129 4.46 9.34 19.09
C VAL A 129 4.23 10.81 19.43
N ASP A 130 5.22 11.46 20.06
CA ASP A 130 5.12 12.88 20.43
C ASP A 130 4.98 13.74 19.15
N SER A 131 5.74 13.45 18.08
CA SER A 131 5.67 14.19 16.82
C SER A 131 4.36 13.95 16.05
N LEU A 132 3.78 12.74 16.12
CA LEU A 132 2.47 12.46 15.55
C LEU A 132 1.37 13.23 16.27
N ALA A 133 1.49 13.39 17.57
CA ALA A 133 0.55 14.15 18.38
C ALA A 133 0.68 15.66 18.11
N ASP A 134 1.91 16.21 18.06
CA ASP A 134 2.16 17.61 17.72
C ASP A 134 1.70 17.95 16.28
N TRP A 135 1.70 16.96 15.37
CA TRP A 135 1.19 17.17 14.00
C TRP A 135 -0.29 17.54 13.95
N VAL A 136 -1.12 16.97 14.83
CA VAL A 136 -2.58 17.14 14.83
C VAL A 136 -3.07 18.15 15.86
N ASP A 137 -2.22 18.55 16.78
CA ASP A 137 -2.54 19.54 17.82
C ASP A 137 -2.61 20.95 17.23
N GLU A 138 -3.57 21.75 17.64
CA GLU A 138 -3.71 23.16 17.25
C GLU A 138 -2.86 24.09 18.13
N GLY A 139 -2.14 23.54 19.12
CA GLY A 139 -1.33 24.29 20.07
C GLY A 139 0.14 24.43 19.64
N ASP A 140 0.79 25.53 20.03
CA ASP A 140 2.24 25.74 19.82
C ASP A 140 3.11 25.09 20.92
N LEU A 141 2.52 24.29 21.82
CA LEU A 141 3.23 23.68 22.95
C LEU A 141 3.80 22.32 22.53
N ARG A 142 5.08 22.33 22.14
CA ARG A 142 5.81 21.13 21.80
C ARG A 142 5.87 20.12 22.96
N ARG A 143 5.56 18.85 22.65
CA ARG A 143 5.83 17.72 23.55
C ARG A 143 7.33 17.51 23.75
N LEU A 144 7.71 16.81 24.81
CA LEU A 144 9.11 16.66 25.24
C LEU A 144 10.03 16.16 24.12
N ASN A 145 9.57 15.20 23.32
CA ASN A 145 10.35 14.60 22.23
C ASN A 145 9.75 14.94 20.84
N GLY A 146 8.71 15.75 20.80
CA GLY A 146 8.01 16.15 19.60
C GLY A 146 8.75 17.21 18.78
N ALA A 147 8.09 17.71 17.74
CA ALA A 147 8.64 18.72 16.84
C ALA A 147 7.53 19.66 16.37
N GLU A 148 7.69 20.94 16.67
CA GLU A 148 6.84 22.00 16.21
C GLU A 148 7.40 22.67 14.94
N ARG A 149 6.60 23.54 14.34
CA ARG A 149 6.96 24.27 13.11
C ARG A 149 8.29 25.00 13.21
N GLU A 150 8.59 25.61 14.34
CA GLU A 150 9.82 26.35 14.58
C GLU A 150 11.07 25.46 14.60
N ASP A 151 10.96 24.25 15.11
CA ASP A 151 12.05 23.29 15.19
C ASP A 151 12.46 22.74 13.82
N LEU A 152 11.54 22.69 12.87
CA LEU A 152 11.70 22.04 11.56
C LEU A 152 11.97 23.03 10.42
N GLN A 153 11.93 24.35 10.64
CA GLN A 153 12.14 25.35 9.60
C GLN A 153 13.45 25.20 8.81
N ASN A 154 14.46 24.62 9.42
CA ASN A 154 15.78 24.39 8.82
C ASN A 154 16.02 22.93 8.38
N GLN A 155 15.03 22.04 8.50
CA GLN A 155 15.15 20.64 8.14
C GLN A 155 14.34 20.34 6.88
N THR A 156 15.05 20.04 5.78
CA THR A 156 14.42 19.73 4.48
C THR A 156 13.80 18.35 4.39
N ALA A 157 14.10 17.45 5.33
CA ALA A 157 13.66 16.04 5.30
C ALA A 157 12.24 15.82 5.84
N PHE A 158 11.74 16.73 6.70
CA PHE A 158 10.44 16.59 7.35
C PHE A 158 9.52 17.75 6.98
N SER A 159 8.22 17.47 6.88
CA SER A 159 7.22 18.51 6.73
C SER A 159 6.90 19.14 8.10
N LEU A 160 6.53 20.40 8.06
CA LEU A 160 6.04 21.11 9.25
C LEU A 160 4.72 20.51 9.74
N PRO A 161 4.46 20.49 11.05
CA PRO A 161 3.15 20.21 11.61
C PRO A 161 2.07 21.04 10.90
N GLN A 162 0.91 20.42 10.68
CA GLN A 162 -0.17 21.04 9.89
C GLN A 162 -1.28 21.60 10.76
N ASP A 163 -1.23 21.41 12.08
CA ASP A 163 -2.23 21.82 13.07
C ASP A 163 -3.63 21.34 12.68
N ARG A 164 -3.69 20.15 12.08
CA ARG A 164 -4.91 19.49 11.63
C ARG A 164 -4.74 17.96 11.58
N GLY A 165 -5.84 17.25 11.58
CA GLY A 165 -5.83 15.80 11.37
C GLY A 165 -5.21 15.42 10.02
N PHE A 166 -4.60 14.24 9.98
CA PHE A 166 -4.09 13.62 8.75
C PHE A 166 -5.23 13.41 7.74
N GLN A 167 -4.99 13.76 6.49
CA GLN A 167 -5.92 13.50 5.38
C GLN A 167 -5.62 12.18 4.68
N SER A 168 -4.38 11.68 4.81
CA SER A 168 -3.97 10.37 4.31
C SER A 168 -2.90 9.76 5.23
N VAL A 169 -2.82 8.43 5.24
CA VAL A 169 -1.78 7.71 5.98
C VAL A 169 -0.38 8.04 5.43
N SER A 170 -0.27 8.37 4.14
CA SER A 170 0.99 8.74 3.51
C SER A 170 1.62 10.03 4.09
N GLU A 171 0.81 10.93 4.67
CA GLU A 171 1.33 12.12 5.36
C GLU A 171 2.18 11.78 6.58
N MET A 172 1.88 10.66 7.26
CA MET A 172 2.67 10.20 8.42
C MET A 172 4.15 10.00 8.09
N ARG A 173 4.50 9.66 6.84
CA ARG A 173 5.92 9.51 6.40
C ARG A 173 6.74 10.79 6.55
N ARG A 174 6.07 11.93 6.64
CA ARG A 174 6.70 13.25 6.77
C ARG A 174 6.91 13.66 8.23
N VAL A 175 6.36 12.90 9.16
CA VAL A 175 6.46 13.18 10.59
C VAL A 175 7.81 12.68 11.10
N ARG A 176 8.45 13.49 11.95
CA ARG A 176 9.72 13.13 12.59
C ARG A 176 9.59 11.82 13.38
N GLY A 177 10.56 10.93 13.22
CA GLY A 177 10.58 9.61 13.87
C GLY A 177 9.90 8.49 13.07
N MET A 178 9.03 8.80 12.09
CA MET A 178 8.39 7.77 11.28
C MET A 178 9.34 7.05 10.33
N ASP A 179 10.48 7.64 10.00
CA ASP A 179 11.58 7.00 9.28
C ASP A 179 12.20 5.85 10.11
N ALA A 180 12.31 6.02 11.43
CA ALA A 180 12.71 4.96 12.34
C ALA A 180 11.66 3.82 12.34
N ILE A 181 10.39 4.15 12.54
CA ILE A 181 9.30 3.15 12.49
C ILE A 181 9.34 2.35 11.19
N ALA A 182 9.52 3.00 10.04
CA ALA A 182 9.57 2.36 8.73
C ALA A 182 10.76 1.39 8.56
N ARG A 183 11.86 1.57 9.30
CA ARG A 183 12.99 0.63 9.31
C ARG A 183 12.66 -0.68 10.03
N TYR A 184 11.92 -0.61 11.13
CA TYR A 184 11.50 -1.80 11.90
C TYR A 184 10.31 -2.51 11.26
N LYS A 185 9.35 -1.76 10.72
CA LYS A 185 8.12 -2.27 10.12
C LYS A 185 7.87 -1.56 8.78
N PRO A 186 8.41 -2.07 7.65
CA PRO A 186 8.26 -1.43 6.33
C PRO A 186 6.81 -1.28 5.86
N ASP A 187 5.93 -2.19 6.26
CA ASP A 187 4.49 -2.24 6.00
C ASP A 187 3.64 -1.52 7.07
N TRP A 188 4.24 -0.67 7.91
CA TRP A 188 3.56 0.03 9.00
C TRP A 188 2.29 0.78 8.55
N SER A 189 2.25 1.28 7.31
CA SER A 189 1.10 2.01 6.76
C SER A 189 -0.17 1.17 6.69
N ASP A 190 -0.06 -0.15 6.62
CA ASP A 190 -1.19 -1.07 6.52
C ASP A 190 -1.97 -1.20 7.83
N TYR A 191 -1.39 -0.75 8.94
CA TYR A 191 -2.01 -0.75 10.27
C TYR A 191 -2.82 0.49 10.56
N PHE A 192 -2.72 1.54 9.74
CA PHE A 192 -3.35 2.82 9.99
C PHE A 192 -4.38 3.19 8.93
N SER A 193 -5.33 4.02 9.34
CA SER A 193 -6.34 4.63 8.48
C SER A 193 -6.68 6.03 9.00
N VAL A 194 -7.18 6.88 8.12
CA VAL A 194 -7.83 8.14 8.49
C VAL A 194 -9.35 8.03 8.43
N TYR A 195 -9.86 6.90 7.92
CA TYR A 195 -11.29 6.65 7.71
C TYR A 195 -11.90 5.65 8.66
N SER A 196 -11.09 4.83 9.35
CA SER A 196 -11.57 3.80 10.27
C SER A 196 -12.38 4.39 11.43
N ARG A 197 -13.32 3.61 11.92
CA ARG A 197 -14.22 3.98 13.02
C ARG A 197 -14.08 3.00 14.16
N VAL A 198 -14.49 3.43 15.34
CA VAL A 198 -14.62 2.56 16.51
C VAL A 198 -16.09 2.22 16.72
N PRO A 199 -16.41 1.00 17.16
CA PRO A 199 -15.53 -0.14 17.41
C PRO A 199 -14.82 -0.65 16.15
N LEU A 200 -13.60 -1.24 16.33
CA LEU A 200 -12.81 -1.81 15.24
C LEU A 200 -13.44 -3.12 14.73
N ASP A 201 -13.10 -3.52 13.52
CA ASP A 201 -13.57 -4.79 12.98
C ASP A 201 -12.70 -5.96 13.43
N ILE A 202 -13.29 -6.90 14.17
CA ILE A 202 -12.62 -8.12 14.62
C ILE A 202 -12.30 -9.08 13.47
N GLN A 203 -13.03 -8.99 12.34
CA GLN A 203 -12.86 -9.89 11.19
C GLN A 203 -11.51 -9.71 10.50
N ASP A 204 -11.05 -8.47 10.35
CA ASP A 204 -9.86 -8.15 9.55
C ASP A 204 -8.74 -7.49 10.36
N ALA A 205 -8.93 -7.21 11.67
CA ALA A 205 -7.92 -6.55 12.48
C ALA A 205 -6.61 -7.37 12.54
N PRO A 206 -5.44 -6.79 12.23
CA PRO A 206 -4.17 -7.50 12.34
C PRO A 206 -3.92 -8.06 13.75
N PRO A 207 -3.17 -9.16 13.91
CA PRO A 207 -2.84 -9.73 15.21
C PRO A 207 -2.24 -8.72 16.19
N GLU A 208 -1.38 -7.81 15.71
CA GLU A 208 -0.77 -6.77 16.55
C GLU A 208 -1.81 -5.75 17.05
N VAL A 209 -2.81 -5.41 16.23
CA VAL A 209 -3.93 -4.53 16.63
C VAL A 209 -4.77 -5.20 17.71
N LEU A 210 -5.08 -6.49 17.57
CA LEU A 210 -5.79 -7.28 18.59
C LEU A 210 -5.02 -7.29 19.91
N ARG A 211 -3.70 -7.44 19.87
CA ARG A 211 -2.84 -7.44 21.06
C ARG A 211 -2.83 -6.09 21.78
N VAL A 212 -2.66 -4.98 21.05
CA VAL A 212 -2.55 -3.65 21.67
C VAL A 212 -3.88 -3.06 22.11
N VAL A 213 -5.00 -3.42 21.45
CA VAL A 213 -6.33 -2.86 21.73
C VAL A 213 -7.13 -3.74 22.66
N ALA A 214 -7.17 -5.07 22.44
CA ALA A 214 -7.93 -6.00 23.29
C ALA A 214 -7.07 -6.66 24.39
N GLY A 215 -5.77 -6.42 24.43
CA GLY A 215 -4.86 -7.04 25.39
C GLY A 215 -4.72 -8.55 25.21
N LEU A 216 -4.89 -9.06 23.99
CA LEU A 216 -4.71 -10.47 23.70
C LEU A 216 -3.21 -10.84 23.76
N SER A 217 -2.91 -12.04 24.22
CA SER A 217 -1.57 -12.61 24.07
C SER A 217 -1.25 -12.89 22.60
N GLY A 218 0.05 -13.06 22.26
CA GLY A 218 0.45 -13.44 20.91
C GLY A 218 -0.26 -14.71 20.42
N VAL A 219 -0.29 -15.74 21.27
CA VAL A 219 -0.94 -17.01 20.95
C VAL A 219 -2.45 -16.85 20.69
N GLN A 220 -3.14 -16.04 21.52
CA GLN A 220 -4.57 -15.79 21.31
C GLN A 220 -4.84 -15.04 20.00
N ALA A 221 -4.01 -14.05 19.67
CA ALA A 221 -4.15 -13.29 18.43
C ALA A 221 -3.89 -14.17 17.19
N GLU A 222 -2.87 -15.02 17.23
CA GLU A 222 -2.56 -15.99 16.16
C GLU A 222 -3.68 -17.04 16.01
N MET A 223 -4.18 -17.60 17.11
CA MET A 223 -5.31 -18.54 17.08
C MET A 223 -6.57 -17.94 16.44
N LEU A 224 -6.82 -16.64 16.66
CA LEU A 224 -7.95 -15.96 16.02
C LEU A 224 -7.68 -15.75 14.54
N ASP A 225 -6.44 -15.39 14.18
CA ASP A 225 -6.05 -15.18 12.80
C ASP A 225 -6.16 -16.46 11.96
N GLU A 226 -5.61 -17.56 12.43
CA GLU A 226 -5.78 -18.90 11.84
C GLU A 226 -7.25 -19.31 11.72
N PHE A 227 -8.05 -19.00 12.75
CA PHE A 227 -9.47 -19.35 12.74
C PHE A 227 -10.26 -18.64 11.65
N ARG A 228 -10.03 -17.35 11.45
CA ARG A 228 -10.81 -16.53 10.53
C ARG A 228 -10.33 -16.59 9.09
N ASN A 229 -9.01 -16.79 8.85
CA ASN A 229 -8.41 -16.77 7.51
C ASN A 229 -8.49 -18.13 6.76
N GLY A 230 -9.11 -19.15 7.35
CA GLY A 230 -9.27 -20.45 6.71
C GLY A 230 -7.97 -21.23 6.52
N GLU A 231 -7.95 -22.13 5.54
CA GLU A 231 -6.81 -23.03 5.28
C GLU A 231 -5.68 -22.35 4.49
N ASP A 232 -5.97 -21.31 3.73
CA ASP A 232 -4.99 -20.60 2.93
C ASP A 232 -4.27 -19.46 3.70
N GLU A 233 -4.66 -19.24 4.96
CA GLU A 233 -4.11 -18.23 5.87
C GLU A 233 -4.16 -16.78 5.31
N LYS A 234 -5.04 -16.51 4.36
CA LYS A 234 -5.16 -15.21 3.71
C LYS A 234 -6.50 -14.58 3.96
N PRO A 235 -6.54 -13.34 4.46
CA PRO A 235 -7.80 -12.63 4.66
C PRO A 235 -8.47 -12.26 3.33
N GLY A 236 -9.79 -12.35 3.28
CA GLY A 236 -10.58 -11.92 2.13
C GLY A 236 -10.78 -13.01 1.07
N THR A 237 -10.49 -14.26 1.39
CA THR A 237 -10.62 -15.40 0.47
C THR A 237 -11.91 -16.20 0.68
N PHE A 238 -12.13 -17.24 -0.13
CA PHE A 238 -13.40 -17.98 -0.16
C PHE A 238 -13.58 -18.91 1.04
N ASP A 239 -12.50 -19.31 1.70
CA ASP A 239 -12.50 -20.21 2.85
C ASP A 239 -12.49 -19.47 4.19
N ASP A 240 -12.51 -18.11 4.17
CA ASP A 240 -12.62 -17.28 5.36
C ASP A 240 -13.86 -17.62 6.18
N ARG A 241 -13.68 -17.75 7.47
CA ARG A 241 -14.78 -17.87 8.43
C ARG A 241 -15.27 -16.50 8.86
N ILE A 242 -16.55 -16.25 8.66
CA ILE A 242 -17.17 -15.00 9.07
C ILE A 242 -17.54 -15.08 10.56
N ILE A 243 -16.93 -14.23 11.37
CA ILE A 243 -17.24 -14.08 12.80
C ILE A 243 -18.63 -13.47 12.94
N GLN A 244 -19.55 -14.20 13.58
CA GLN A 244 -20.93 -13.76 13.77
C GLN A 244 -21.12 -12.99 15.08
N SER A 245 -20.34 -13.33 16.12
CA SER A 245 -20.44 -12.68 17.42
C SER A 245 -19.09 -12.65 18.15
N LEU A 246 -18.92 -11.67 19.01
CA LEU A 246 -17.74 -11.60 19.88
C LEU A 246 -17.74 -12.69 20.96
N ASP A 247 -18.91 -13.22 21.33
CA ASP A 247 -19.00 -14.30 22.32
C ASP A 247 -18.41 -15.61 21.79
N GLU A 248 -18.51 -15.86 20.48
CA GLU A 248 -17.81 -16.97 19.83
C GLU A 248 -16.29 -16.83 19.98
N VAL A 249 -15.76 -15.63 19.78
CA VAL A 249 -14.32 -15.32 19.94
C VAL A 249 -13.89 -15.49 21.40
N VAL A 250 -14.66 -14.94 22.34
CA VAL A 250 -14.40 -15.06 23.79
C VAL A 250 -14.31 -16.52 24.22
N ALA A 251 -15.28 -17.33 23.83
CA ALA A 251 -15.34 -18.76 24.17
C ALA A 251 -14.16 -19.53 23.54
N ARG A 252 -13.86 -19.24 22.28
CA ARG A 252 -12.80 -19.94 21.52
C ARG A 252 -11.41 -19.66 22.07
N LEU A 253 -11.13 -18.41 22.43
CA LEU A 253 -9.82 -17.99 22.93
C LEU A 253 -9.66 -18.18 24.44
N GLY A 254 -10.72 -18.61 25.15
CA GLY A 254 -10.71 -18.78 26.59
C GLY A 254 -10.39 -17.48 27.34
N LEU A 255 -10.96 -16.34 26.87
CA LEU A 255 -10.69 -15.04 27.45
C LEU A 255 -11.26 -14.94 28.87
N ASN A 256 -10.52 -14.31 29.78
CA ASN A 256 -11.06 -13.92 31.07
C ASN A 256 -12.04 -12.74 30.92
N GLU A 257 -12.81 -12.46 31.99
CA GLU A 257 -13.88 -11.44 31.95
C GLU A 257 -13.33 -10.05 31.57
N ALA A 258 -12.16 -9.65 32.09
CA ALA A 258 -11.57 -8.35 31.78
C ALA A 258 -11.16 -8.23 30.31
N GLN A 259 -10.58 -9.29 29.73
CA GLN A 259 -10.25 -9.35 28.30
C GLN A 259 -11.53 -9.34 27.45
N ALA A 260 -12.54 -10.10 27.84
CA ALA A 260 -13.82 -10.17 27.14
C ALA A 260 -14.55 -8.81 27.13
N GLU A 261 -14.54 -8.09 28.25
CA GLU A 261 -15.12 -6.74 28.34
C GLU A 261 -14.36 -5.75 27.44
N THR A 262 -13.01 -5.78 27.48
CA THR A 262 -12.18 -4.93 26.61
C THR A 262 -12.43 -5.24 25.13
N LEU A 263 -12.53 -6.52 24.77
CA LEU A 263 -12.83 -6.96 23.40
C LEU A 263 -14.20 -6.43 22.95
N ARG A 264 -15.24 -6.62 23.75
CA ARG A 264 -16.61 -6.14 23.44
C ARG A 264 -16.71 -4.62 23.36
N GLY A 265 -15.91 -3.90 24.14
CA GLY A 265 -15.86 -2.44 24.11
C GLY A 265 -15.11 -1.85 22.91
N SER A 266 -14.18 -2.61 22.34
CA SER A 266 -13.25 -2.12 21.32
C SER A 266 -13.52 -2.66 19.92
N PHE A 267 -14.18 -3.81 19.80
CA PHE A 267 -14.38 -4.52 18.53
C PHE A 267 -15.85 -4.83 18.26
N GLN A 268 -16.15 -5.04 16.98
CA GLN A 268 -17.41 -5.58 16.48
C GLN A 268 -17.17 -6.36 15.19
N PRO A 269 -18.02 -7.31 14.79
CA PRO A 269 -17.95 -7.94 13.49
C PRO A 269 -18.61 -7.07 12.42
N GLY A 270 -18.00 -7.01 11.22
CA GLY A 270 -18.58 -6.37 10.04
C GLY A 270 -18.66 -4.83 10.10
N ALA A 271 -17.64 -4.17 10.65
CA ALA A 271 -17.58 -2.71 10.74
C ALA A 271 -17.34 -2.03 9.38
N GLU A 272 -18.03 -0.92 9.16
CA GLU A 272 -17.79 -0.01 8.03
C GLU A 272 -16.79 1.10 8.43
N PRO A 273 -16.08 1.74 7.47
CA PRO A 273 -16.17 1.57 6.01
C PRO A 273 -15.42 0.34 5.47
N THR A 274 -15.71 0.00 4.21
CA THR A 274 -15.11 -1.14 3.51
C THR A 274 -13.95 -0.67 2.63
N ARG A 275 -12.85 -1.43 2.65
CA ARG A 275 -11.71 -1.29 1.73
C ARG A 275 -11.82 -2.34 0.62
N ILE A 276 -11.67 -1.90 -0.61
CA ILE A 276 -11.64 -2.76 -1.80
C ILE A 276 -10.29 -2.55 -2.48
N GLU A 277 -9.53 -3.62 -2.60
CA GLU A 277 -8.27 -3.67 -3.34
C GLU A 277 -8.46 -4.59 -4.54
N SER A 278 -8.10 -4.13 -5.71
CA SER A 278 -8.23 -4.90 -6.94
C SER A 278 -6.93 -4.86 -7.73
N THR A 279 -6.37 -6.02 -8.00
CA THR A 279 -5.18 -6.19 -8.84
C THR A 279 -5.56 -6.84 -10.15
N GLY A 280 -5.43 -6.10 -11.24
CA GLY A 280 -5.47 -6.66 -12.61
C GLY A 280 -4.04 -6.98 -13.07
N ARG A 281 -3.83 -8.13 -13.71
CA ARG A 281 -2.56 -8.52 -14.33
C ARG A 281 -2.74 -8.92 -15.78
N VAL A 282 -1.88 -8.39 -16.66
CA VAL A 282 -1.87 -8.73 -18.09
C VAL A 282 -0.44 -8.97 -18.54
N GLY A 283 -0.13 -10.17 -18.97
CA GLY A 283 1.22 -10.56 -19.40
C GLY A 283 2.30 -10.27 -18.34
N GLY A 284 1.97 -10.51 -17.06
CA GLY A 284 2.86 -10.24 -15.92
C GLY A 284 2.91 -8.78 -15.44
N THR A 285 2.26 -7.84 -16.15
CA THR A 285 2.20 -6.41 -15.76
C THR A 285 1.02 -6.20 -14.81
N PRO A 286 1.22 -5.81 -13.54
CA PRO A 286 0.15 -5.55 -12.60
C PRO A 286 -0.33 -4.10 -12.65
N CYS A 287 -1.57 -3.88 -12.25
CA CYS A 287 -2.13 -2.60 -11.80
C CYS A 287 -2.96 -2.85 -10.55
N LEU A 288 -2.63 -2.17 -9.46
CA LEU A 288 -3.39 -2.21 -8.21
C LEU A 288 -4.22 -0.94 -8.08
N ILE A 289 -5.51 -1.10 -7.82
CA ILE A 289 -6.41 -0.01 -7.43
C ILE A 289 -6.99 -0.33 -6.06
N ALA A 290 -6.88 0.63 -5.14
CA ALA A 290 -7.46 0.54 -3.82
C ALA A 290 -8.46 1.69 -3.59
N THR A 291 -9.60 1.39 -2.97
CA THR A 291 -10.62 2.39 -2.63
C THR A 291 -11.26 2.07 -1.30
N VAL A 292 -11.60 3.12 -0.54
CA VAL A 292 -12.41 3.01 0.67
C VAL A 292 -13.80 3.53 0.37
N VAL A 293 -14.82 2.74 0.68
CA VAL A 293 -16.23 3.07 0.46
C VAL A 293 -17.03 2.95 1.75
N ASP A 294 -17.85 3.95 2.02
CA ASP A 294 -18.83 3.91 3.11
C ASP A 294 -20.17 3.46 2.55
N ARG A 295 -20.62 2.27 2.94
CA ARG A 295 -21.91 1.68 2.53
C ARG A 295 -23.01 1.92 3.56
N GLY A 296 -22.64 2.40 4.76
CA GLY A 296 -23.57 2.61 5.89
C GLY A 296 -24.56 3.75 5.70
N GLN A 297 -24.44 4.56 4.63
CA GLN A 297 -25.33 5.66 4.32
C GLN A 297 -26.31 5.27 3.19
N LYS A 298 -27.46 6.00 3.09
CA LYS A 298 -28.46 5.81 2.02
C LYS A 298 -27.87 5.86 0.60
N LYS A 299 -26.69 6.44 0.45
CA LYS A 299 -25.94 6.50 -0.80
C LYS A 299 -24.48 6.14 -0.47
N SER A 300 -24.00 5.06 -1.07
CA SER A 300 -22.58 4.68 -0.95
C SER A 300 -21.69 5.86 -1.37
N SER A 301 -20.75 6.24 -0.52
CA SER A 301 -19.77 7.30 -0.80
C SER A 301 -18.36 6.75 -0.84
N ARG A 302 -17.62 7.14 -1.88
CA ARG A 302 -16.19 6.83 -1.99
C ARG A 302 -15.40 7.83 -1.16
N LEU A 303 -14.58 7.33 -0.23
CA LEU A 303 -13.77 8.13 0.69
C LEU A 303 -12.33 8.30 0.19
N SER A 304 -11.77 7.28 -0.50
CA SER A 304 -10.42 7.34 -1.06
C SER A 304 -10.34 6.67 -2.43
N TRP A 305 -9.25 6.96 -3.14
CA TRP A 305 -8.87 6.30 -4.38
C TRP A 305 -7.34 6.34 -4.51
N GLU A 306 -6.73 5.18 -4.65
CA GLU A 306 -5.30 5.02 -4.83
C GLU A 306 -5.05 4.10 -6.04
N GLU A 307 -4.10 4.44 -6.89
CA GLU A 307 -3.72 3.66 -8.07
C GLU A 307 -2.18 3.53 -8.12
N GLN A 308 -1.69 2.29 -8.29
CA GLN A 308 -0.26 1.94 -8.31
C GLN A 308 0.09 1.05 -9.50
#